data_ad841f52aba0aab1889ecac538dbb033
#
_entry.id   ad841f52aba0aab1889ecac538dbb033
#
_cell.length_a   1.000
_cell.length_b   1.000
_cell.length_c   1.000
_cell.angle_alpha   90.00
_cell.angle_beta   90.00
_cell.angle_gamma   90.00
#
_symmetry.space_group_name_H-M   'P 1'
#
loop_
_entity.id
_entity.type
_entity.pdbx_description
1 polymer ?
#
loop_
_entity_poly.entity_id
_entity_poly.type
_entity_poly.pdbx_seq_one_letter_code
_entity_poly.pdbx_strand_id
1 'polypeptide(L)'
;LLVAVSKTKPIEAIQALYDLGQRDFGENYVQELVEKHEQLPKDIRWHFIGHLQSNKVKYIAPFVHLIHGVDSFNLLKEINKQALKNNRIIDCLLQIHIAQEETKFGFEAHELSELYELHELKNVNIIGLMGMASFTTDESLIRREFEELKKCFDANTQLSTFNFQLSTLSMG
;
A
#
# COMPACT_ATOMS: atom_id res chain seq x y z
N LEU A 1 1.65 -13.87 1.82
CA LEU A 1 0.43 -13.41 2.47
C LEU A 1 -0.69 -13.26 1.45
N LEU A 2 -1.90 -13.74 1.75
CA LEU A 2 -3.10 -13.51 0.95
C LEU A 2 -3.91 -12.37 1.61
N VAL A 3 -4.14 -11.29 0.86
CA VAL A 3 -5.07 -10.22 1.25
C VAL A 3 -6.39 -10.47 0.54
N ALA A 4 -7.46 -10.71 1.30
CA ALA A 4 -8.79 -10.91 0.74
C ALA A 4 -9.38 -9.55 0.32
N VAL A 5 -9.51 -9.31 -0.99
CA VAL A 5 -10.08 -8.06 -1.51
C VAL A 5 -11.57 -8.04 -1.24
N SER A 6 -11.99 -7.13 -0.37
CA SER A 6 -13.37 -7.04 0.16
C SER A 6 -14.13 -5.78 -0.27
N LYS A 7 -13.52 -4.95 -1.14
CA LYS A 7 -14.23 -3.81 -1.74
C LYS A 7 -15.56 -4.25 -2.36
N THR A 8 -16.61 -3.45 -2.16
CA THR A 8 -17.97 -3.71 -2.64
C THR A 8 -18.64 -4.98 -2.08
N LYS A 9 -18.01 -5.66 -1.12
CA LYS A 9 -18.61 -6.85 -0.49
C LYS A 9 -19.32 -6.47 0.81
N PRO A 10 -20.47 -7.12 1.10
CA PRO A 10 -21.21 -6.87 2.31
C PRO A 10 -20.45 -7.38 3.55
N ILE A 11 -20.81 -6.85 4.72
CA ILE A 11 -20.18 -7.17 6.01
C ILE A 11 -20.25 -8.67 6.33
N GLU A 12 -21.36 -9.30 6.02
CA GLU A 12 -21.61 -10.73 6.28
C GLU A 12 -20.60 -11.62 5.53
N ALA A 13 -20.20 -11.25 4.31
CA ALA A 13 -19.21 -11.99 3.55
C ALA A 13 -17.81 -11.87 4.17
N ILE A 14 -17.48 -10.70 4.72
CA ILE A 14 -16.20 -10.49 5.42
C ILE A 14 -16.21 -11.26 6.74
N GLN A 15 -17.31 -11.18 7.50
CA GLN A 15 -17.46 -11.93 8.75
C GLN A 15 -17.32 -13.44 8.53
N ALA A 16 -17.92 -13.98 7.47
CA ALA A 16 -17.80 -15.40 7.15
C ALA A 16 -16.35 -15.83 6.88
N LEU A 17 -15.57 -15.02 6.18
CA LEU A 17 -14.12 -15.29 5.97
C LEU A 17 -13.32 -15.11 7.27
N TYR A 18 -13.68 -14.12 8.07
CA TYR A 18 -13.06 -13.89 9.37
C TYR A 18 -13.24 -15.09 10.30
N ASP A 19 -14.45 -15.66 10.35
CA ASP A 19 -14.77 -16.85 11.16
C ASP A 19 -13.99 -18.08 10.70
N LEU A 20 -13.59 -18.14 9.42
CA LEU A 20 -12.70 -19.16 8.86
C LEU A 20 -11.19 -18.87 9.10
N GLY A 21 -10.87 -17.78 9.81
CA GLY A 21 -9.50 -17.46 10.19
C GLY A 21 -8.81 -16.40 9.32
N GLN A 22 -9.47 -15.85 8.28
CA GLN A 22 -8.90 -14.75 7.51
C GLN A 22 -8.82 -13.48 8.38
N ARG A 23 -7.68 -12.77 8.28
CA ARG A 23 -7.45 -11.54 9.04
C ARG A 23 -7.06 -10.36 8.17
N ASP A 24 -6.47 -10.59 7.00
CA ASP A 24 -5.98 -9.56 6.09
C ASP A 24 -7.03 -9.27 5.02
N PHE A 25 -7.62 -8.07 5.04
CA PHE A 25 -8.65 -7.65 4.09
C PHE A 25 -8.24 -6.35 3.40
N GLY A 26 -8.55 -6.25 2.09
CA GLY A 26 -8.16 -5.14 1.25
C GLY A 26 -9.34 -4.29 0.77
N GLU A 27 -9.25 -2.98 0.99
CA GLU A 27 -10.26 -1.99 0.59
C GLU A 27 -9.67 -0.90 -0.32
N ASN A 28 -10.50 -0.39 -1.23
CA ASN A 28 -10.11 0.67 -2.16
C ASN A 28 -10.69 2.05 -1.79
N TYR A 29 -11.75 2.07 -1.01
CA TYR A 29 -12.51 3.28 -0.71
C TYR A 29 -12.46 3.57 0.79
N VAL A 30 -12.00 4.78 1.14
CA VAL A 30 -11.81 5.18 2.54
C VAL A 30 -13.13 5.13 3.32
N GLN A 31 -14.24 5.59 2.71
CA GLN A 31 -15.54 5.59 3.37
C GLN A 31 -15.98 4.16 3.72
N GLU A 32 -15.91 3.27 2.74
CA GLU A 32 -16.27 1.85 2.90
C GLU A 32 -15.39 1.16 3.96
N LEU A 33 -14.08 1.46 3.96
CA LEU A 33 -13.14 0.94 4.94
C LEU A 33 -13.49 1.37 6.37
N VAL A 34 -13.83 2.65 6.57
CA VAL A 34 -14.21 3.18 7.88
C VAL A 34 -15.49 2.51 8.39
N GLU A 35 -16.53 2.44 7.55
CA GLU A 35 -17.80 1.80 7.90
C GLU A 35 -17.65 0.32 8.29
N LYS A 36 -16.81 -0.42 7.55
CA LYS A 36 -16.49 -1.82 7.83
C LYS A 36 -15.67 -1.99 9.10
N HIS A 37 -14.68 -1.13 9.31
CA HIS A 37 -13.89 -1.14 10.53
C HIS A 37 -14.75 -0.89 11.78
N GLU A 38 -15.78 -0.03 11.69
CA GLU A 38 -16.67 0.23 12.82
C GLU A 38 -17.50 -0.99 13.23
N GLN A 39 -17.92 -1.82 12.27
CA GLN A 39 -18.88 -2.89 12.44
C GLN A 39 -18.26 -4.28 12.60
N LEU A 40 -16.99 -4.45 12.21
CA LEU A 40 -16.29 -5.74 12.21
C LEU A 40 -15.27 -5.85 13.35
N PRO A 41 -14.76 -7.07 13.65
CA PRO A 41 -13.76 -7.29 14.68
C PRO A 41 -12.52 -6.41 14.53
N LYS A 42 -11.99 -5.91 15.65
CA LYS A 42 -10.90 -4.93 15.67
C LYS A 42 -9.51 -5.52 15.43
N ASP A 43 -9.38 -6.84 15.43
CA ASP A 43 -8.17 -7.57 15.10
C ASP A 43 -8.02 -7.86 13.60
N ILE A 44 -8.97 -7.39 12.76
CA ILE A 44 -8.79 -7.38 11.31
C ILE A 44 -7.65 -6.44 10.94
N ARG A 45 -6.71 -6.96 10.15
CA ARG A 45 -5.64 -6.16 9.54
C ARG A 45 -6.14 -5.57 8.22
N TRP A 46 -6.46 -4.28 8.26
CA TRP A 46 -6.99 -3.58 7.10
C TRP A 46 -5.87 -3.08 6.18
N HIS A 47 -5.86 -3.54 4.94
CA HIS A 47 -4.98 -3.09 3.88
C HIS A 47 -5.72 -2.08 3.00
N PHE A 48 -5.17 -0.89 2.86
CA PHE A 48 -5.69 0.07 1.90
C PHE A 48 -4.94 -0.13 0.58
N ILE A 49 -5.64 -0.64 -0.44
CA ILE A 49 -5.04 -1.07 -1.71
C ILE A 49 -5.46 -0.18 -2.90
N GLY A 50 -6.29 0.85 -2.66
CA GLY A 50 -6.72 1.81 -3.67
C GLY A 50 -5.85 3.08 -3.72
N HIS A 51 -6.17 4.00 -4.65
CA HIS A 51 -5.56 5.32 -4.68
C HIS A 51 -6.03 6.16 -3.48
N LEU A 52 -5.10 6.62 -2.67
CA LEU A 52 -5.37 7.36 -1.43
C LEU A 52 -5.17 8.86 -1.63
N GLN A 53 -6.25 9.62 -1.55
CA GLN A 53 -6.17 11.07 -1.51
C GLN A 53 -5.63 11.56 -0.16
N SER A 54 -4.74 12.55 -0.17
CA SER A 54 -4.11 13.07 1.06
C SER A 54 -5.11 13.57 2.10
N ASN A 55 -6.20 14.23 1.69
CA ASN A 55 -7.25 14.71 2.59
C ASN A 55 -8.06 13.59 3.27
N LYS A 56 -7.93 12.35 2.79
CA LYS A 56 -8.62 11.16 3.32
C LYS A 56 -7.78 10.36 4.29
N VAL A 57 -6.46 10.54 4.33
CA VAL A 57 -5.53 9.81 5.21
C VAL A 57 -5.98 9.84 6.67
N LYS A 58 -6.43 10.99 7.16
CA LYS A 58 -6.86 11.19 8.55
C LYS A 58 -7.95 10.21 9.04
N TYR A 59 -8.75 9.67 8.13
CA TYR A 59 -9.86 8.78 8.50
C TYR A 59 -9.41 7.34 8.73
N ILE A 60 -8.35 6.89 8.04
CA ILE A 60 -7.85 5.52 8.16
C ILE A 60 -6.58 5.41 9.02
N ALA A 61 -5.84 6.50 9.21
CA ALA A 61 -4.62 6.53 10.01
C ALA A 61 -4.78 5.96 11.44
N PRO A 62 -5.95 6.08 12.12
CA PRO A 62 -6.12 5.49 13.46
C PRO A 62 -6.01 3.97 13.50
N PHE A 63 -6.31 3.25 12.41
CA PHE A 63 -6.47 1.78 12.48
C PHE A 63 -5.90 1.01 11.27
N VAL A 64 -5.61 1.66 10.14
CA VAL A 64 -5.08 0.96 8.96
C VAL A 64 -3.82 0.18 9.32
N HIS A 65 -3.70 -1.04 8.78
CA HIS A 65 -2.55 -1.91 9.00
C HIS A 65 -1.44 -1.62 7.97
N LEU A 66 -1.78 -1.54 6.68
CA LEU A 66 -0.82 -1.32 5.61
C LEU A 66 -1.46 -0.48 4.48
N ILE A 67 -0.74 0.54 4.02
CA ILE A 67 -1.13 1.33 2.86
C ILE A 67 -0.25 0.90 1.67
N HIS A 68 -0.87 0.32 0.63
CA HIS A 68 -0.15 -0.21 -0.52
C HIS A 68 0.14 0.85 -1.61
N GLY A 69 -0.75 1.83 -1.77
CA GLY A 69 -0.70 2.78 -2.89
C GLY A 69 -0.10 4.13 -2.49
N VAL A 70 1.14 4.16 -1.98
CA VAL A 70 1.83 5.43 -1.73
C VAL A 70 2.56 5.85 -3.00
N ASP A 71 1.97 6.76 -3.76
CA ASP A 71 2.37 7.15 -5.10
C ASP A 71 3.12 8.49 -5.17
N SER A 72 3.29 9.17 -4.05
CA SER A 72 3.96 10.46 -4.00
C SER A 72 4.54 10.77 -2.62
N PHE A 73 5.60 11.57 -2.62
CA PHE A 73 6.23 12.02 -1.38
C PHE A 73 5.30 12.91 -0.54
N ASN A 74 4.44 13.69 -1.19
CA ASN A 74 3.44 14.51 -0.51
C ASN A 74 2.41 13.65 0.25
N LEU A 75 1.96 12.55 -0.34
CA LEU A 75 1.09 11.60 0.34
C LEU A 75 1.81 10.97 1.53
N LEU A 76 3.07 10.57 1.38
CA LEU A 76 3.87 9.98 2.46
C LEU A 76 4.05 10.96 3.64
N LYS A 77 4.33 12.25 3.36
CA LYS A 77 4.38 13.32 4.38
C LYS A 77 3.05 13.44 5.14
N GLU A 78 1.92 13.38 4.43
CA GLU A 78 0.61 13.45 5.09
C GLU A 78 0.32 12.20 5.93
N ILE A 79 0.69 11.01 5.44
CA ILE A 79 0.58 9.77 6.24
C ILE A 79 1.41 9.90 7.52
N ASN A 80 2.66 10.33 7.43
CA ASN A 80 3.54 10.55 8.59
C ASN A 80 2.92 11.52 9.60
N LYS A 81 2.39 12.64 9.13
CA LYS A 81 1.73 13.64 9.97
C LYS A 81 0.48 13.08 10.67
N GLN A 82 -0.36 12.31 10.00
CA GLN A 82 -1.55 11.72 10.59
C GLN A 82 -1.20 10.55 11.52
N ALA A 83 -0.17 9.76 11.20
CA ALA A 83 0.34 8.71 12.06
C ALA A 83 0.87 9.29 13.38
N LEU A 84 1.65 10.39 13.33
CA LEU A 84 2.11 11.12 14.52
C LEU A 84 0.95 11.56 15.41
N LYS A 85 -0.12 12.14 14.84
CA LYS A 85 -1.30 12.57 15.58
C LYS A 85 -2.01 11.42 16.31
N ASN A 86 -1.90 10.21 15.79
CA ASN A 86 -2.50 9.00 16.33
C ASN A 86 -1.53 8.18 17.18
N ASN A 87 -0.30 8.68 17.46
CA ASN A 87 0.77 7.98 18.18
C ASN A 87 1.06 6.59 17.56
N ARG A 88 1.10 6.52 16.23
CA ARG A 88 1.37 5.29 15.48
C ARG A 88 2.56 5.44 14.56
N ILE A 89 3.10 4.30 14.17
CA ILE A 89 3.93 4.12 12.97
C ILE A 89 3.07 3.31 12.00
N ILE A 90 2.92 3.79 10.76
CA ILE A 90 2.11 3.13 9.74
C ILE A 90 3.02 2.51 8.69
N ASP A 91 2.83 1.22 8.43
CA ASP A 91 3.52 0.51 7.36
C ASP A 91 2.98 0.95 5.99
N CYS A 92 3.91 1.16 5.05
CA CYS A 92 3.61 1.63 3.71
C CYS A 92 4.39 0.85 2.66
N LEU A 93 3.78 0.67 1.48
CA LEU A 93 4.49 0.28 0.26
C LEU A 93 4.56 1.49 -0.67
N LEU A 94 5.71 1.72 -1.30
CA LEU A 94 5.82 2.72 -2.35
C LEU A 94 5.28 2.11 -3.64
N GLN A 95 4.33 2.80 -4.27
CA GLN A 95 3.79 2.38 -5.55
C GLN A 95 4.72 2.81 -6.68
N ILE A 96 5.18 1.86 -7.47
CA ILE A 96 6.04 2.07 -8.62
C ILE A 96 5.20 2.02 -9.89
N HIS A 97 5.43 2.97 -10.79
CA HIS A 97 4.81 3.00 -12.10
C HIS A 97 5.52 1.99 -13.01
N ILE A 98 4.85 0.88 -13.29
CA ILE A 98 5.36 -0.22 -14.15
C ILE A 98 4.53 -0.44 -15.40
N ALA A 99 3.30 0.11 -15.43
CA ALA A 99 2.39 -0.04 -16.55
C ALA A 99 2.74 0.93 -17.70
N GLN A 100 2.37 0.55 -18.92
CA GLN A 100 2.55 1.44 -20.09
C GLN A 100 1.54 2.60 -20.14
N GLU A 101 0.48 2.54 -19.35
CA GLU A 101 -0.56 3.56 -19.32
C GLU A 101 -0.09 4.78 -18.52
N GLU A 102 0.08 5.92 -19.17
CA GLU A 102 0.50 7.20 -18.54
C GLU A 102 -0.46 7.69 -17.44
N THR A 103 -1.67 7.17 -17.40
CA THR A 103 -2.71 7.55 -16.42
C THR A 103 -2.56 6.83 -15.08
N LYS A 104 -1.61 5.89 -14.93
CA LYS A 104 -1.37 5.18 -13.67
C LYS A 104 -0.46 5.98 -12.75
N PHE A 105 -0.80 5.93 -11.46
CA PHE A 105 -0.06 6.58 -10.39
C PHE A 105 1.18 5.76 -10.01
N GLY A 106 2.18 6.41 -9.46
CA GLY A 106 3.37 5.74 -8.91
C GLY A 106 4.62 6.59 -9.08
N PHE A 107 5.65 6.23 -8.33
CA PHE A 107 7.00 6.76 -8.51
C PHE A 107 7.65 6.11 -9.73
N GLU A 108 8.45 6.86 -10.45
CA GLU A 108 9.40 6.29 -11.39
C GLU A 108 10.54 5.59 -10.62
N ALA A 109 11.06 4.49 -11.15
CA ALA A 109 12.08 3.70 -10.47
C ALA A 109 13.33 4.53 -10.08
N HIS A 110 13.68 5.55 -10.87
CA HIS A 110 14.84 6.42 -10.58
C HIS A 110 14.56 7.39 -9.42
N GLU A 111 13.31 7.80 -9.20
CA GLU A 111 12.94 8.73 -8.13
C GLU A 111 13.18 8.13 -6.74
N LEU A 112 13.17 6.80 -6.61
CA LEU A 112 13.42 6.13 -5.32
C LEU A 112 14.80 6.49 -4.76
N SER A 113 15.81 6.62 -5.63
CA SER A 113 17.17 7.00 -5.21
C SER A 113 17.27 8.46 -4.73
N GLU A 114 16.28 9.28 -5.07
CA GLU A 114 16.23 10.70 -4.73
C GLU A 114 15.43 11.01 -3.47
N LEU A 115 14.80 9.99 -2.87
CA LEU A 115 13.98 10.15 -1.67
C LEU A 115 14.83 10.30 -0.39
N TYR A 116 15.83 11.18 -0.42
CA TYR A 116 16.73 11.41 0.73
C TYR A 116 16.03 11.89 2.00
N GLU A 117 14.88 12.57 1.86
CA GLU A 117 14.12 13.10 3.01
C GLU A 117 13.32 12.01 3.76
N LEU A 118 13.31 10.76 3.27
CA LEU A 118 12.58 9.66 3.94
C LEU A 118 13.04 9.45 5.39
N HIS A 119 14.30 9.71 5.71
CA HIS A 119 14.86 9.58 7.05
C HIS A 119 14.24 10.54 8.08
N GLU A 120 13.59 11.61 7.62
CA GLU A 120 12.91 12.58 8.49
C GLU A 120 11.50 12.09 8.92
N LEU A 121 10.93 11.13 8.19
CA LEU A 121 9.59 10.63 8.43
C LEU A 121 9.59 9.51 9.48
N LYS A 122 9.45 9.86 10.74
CA LYS A 122 9.59 8.94 11.89
C LYS A 122 8.34 8.09 12.19
N ASN A 123 7.21 8.45 11.61
CA ASN A 123 5.92 7.81 11.88
C ASN A 123 5.37 7.00 10.69
N VAL A 124 6.20 6.76 9.69
CA VAL A 124 5.95 5.79 8.60
C VAL A 124 7.09 4.79 8.55
N ASN A 125 6.76 3.58 8.15
CA ASN A 125 7.72 2.51 7.94
C ASN A 125 7.52 1.97 6.52
N ILE A 126 8.50 2.16 5.64
CA ILE A 126 8.44 1.67 4.27
C ILE A 126 8.95 0.24 4.28
N ILE A 127 8.02 -0.72 4.13
CA ILE A 127 8.34 -2.16 4.20
C ILE A 127 8.46 -2.82 2.82
N GLY A 128 8.17 -2.09 1.74
CA GLY A 128 8.25 -2.70 0.42
C GLY A 128 7.77 -1.83 -0.73
N LEU A 129 7.60 -2.47 -1.87
CA LEU A 129 7.12 -1.86 -3.09
C LEU A 129 5.81 -2.52 -3.55
N MET A 130 5.03 -1.77 -4.31
CA MET A 130 3.81 -2.23 -4.96
C MET A 130 3.80 -1.75 -6.41
N GLY A 131 3.29 -2.57 -7.32
CA GLY A 131 3.03 -2.19 -8.70
C GLY A 131 1.77 -2.85 -9.23
N MET A 132 1.10 -2.15 -10.14
CA MET A 132 -0.06 -2.66 -10.87
C MET A 132 0.30 -2.75 -12.34
N ALA A 133 0.21 -3.95 -12.91
CA ALA A 133 0.42 -4.17 -14.32
C ALA A 133 -0.69 -3.53 -15.18
N SER A 134 -0.42 -3.38 -16.46
CA SER A 134 -1.37 -2.92 -17.47
C SER A 134 -2.61 -3.81 -17.51
N PHE A 135 -3.78 -3.19 -17.73
CA PHE A 135 -5.01 -3.95 -17.89
C PHE A 135 -5.07 -4.53 -19.31
N THR A 136 -4.53 -5.74 -19.46
CA THR A 136 -4.41 -6.43 -20.75
C THR A 136 -4.54 -7.95 -20.59
N THR A 137 -4.80 -8.64 -21.70
CA THR A 137 -4.74 -10.11 -21.80
C THR A 137 -3.36 -10.62 -22.27
N ASP A 138 -2.43 -9.73 -22.56
CA ASP A 138 -1.06 -10.10 -22.95
C ASP A 138 -0.25 -10.47 -21.69
N GLU A 139 -0.18 -11.78 -21.42
CA GLU A 139 0.57 -12.32 -20.29
C GLU A 139 2.08 -11.99 -20.37
N SER A 140 2.62 -11.84 -21.58
CA SER A 140 4.04 -11.52 -21.76
C SER A 140 4.36 -10.08 -21.34
N LEU A 141 3.43 -9.15 -21.56
CA LEU A 141 3.53 -7.79 -21.09
C LEU A 141 3.40 -7.74 -19.55
N ILE A 142 2.36 -8.38 -19.00
CA ILE A 142 2.15 -8.45 -17.54
C ILE A 142 3.39 -8.99 -16.84
N ARG A 143 3.97 -10.07 -17.37
CA ARG A 143 5.19 -10.68 -16.82
C ARG A 143 6.37 -9.70 -16.82
N ARG A 144 6.60 -9.01 -17.93
CA ARG A 144 7.71 -8.04 -18.04
C ARG A 144 7.55 -6.90 -17.04
N GLU A 145 6.34 -6.35 -16.90
CA GLU A 145 6.06 -5.26 -15.95
C GLU A 145 6.33 -5.70 -14.50
N PHE A 146 5.90 -6.90 -14.09
CA PHE A 146 6.22 -7.42 -12.76
C PHE A 146 7.69 -7.81 -12.59
N GLU A 147 8.38 -8.24 -13.65
CA GLU A 147 9.84 -8.44 -13.61
C GLU A 147 10.58 -7.12 -13.39
N GLU A 148 10.13 -6.02 -13.97
CA GLU A 148 10.67 -4.68 -13.70
C GLU A 148 10.46 -4.26 -12.26
N LEU A 149 9.26 -4.46 -11.72
CA LEU A 149 9.00 -4.22 -10.29
C LEU A 149 9.93 -5.04 -9.40
N LYS A 150 10.12 -6.32 -9.73
CA LYS A 150 11.02 -7.22 -8.97
C LYS A 150 12.46 -6.75 -9.03
N LYS A 151 12.95 -6.34 -10.20
CA LYS A 151 14.30 -5.76 -10.34
C LYS A 151 14.47 -4.49 -9.52
N CYS A 152 13.47 -3.61 -9.54
CA CYS A 152 13.46 -2.41 -8.72
C CYS A 152 13.52 -2.75 -7.23
N PHE A 153 12.74 -3.73 -6.78
CA PHE A 153 12.75 -4.21 -5.40
C PHE A 153 14.13 -4.74 -5.01
N ASP A 154 14.71 -5.65 -5.81
CA ASP A 154 16.01 -6.27 -5.52
C ASP A 154 17.16 -5.25 -5.49
N ALA A 155 17.14 -4.29 -6.41
CA ALA A 155 18.14 -3.21 -6.42
C ALA A 155 18.07 -2.35 -5.14
N ASN A 156 16.86 -2.08 -4.62
CA ASN A 156 16.67 -1.24 -3.46
C ASN A 156 16.82 -1.98 -2.12
N THR A 157 16.66 -3.31 -2.07
CA THR A 157 16.98 -4.11 -0.87
C THR A 157 18.47 -4.15 -0.55
N GLN A 158 19.32 -3.95 -1.54
CA GLN A 158 20.78 -3.96 -1.40
C GLN A 158 21.37 -2.57 -1.10
N LEU A 159 20.61 -1.51 -1.34
CA LEU A 159 21.07 -0.16 -1.08
C LEU A 159 20.91 0.15 0.42
N SER A 160 22.03 0.10 1.14
CA SER A 160 22.14 0.55 2.55
C SER A 160 21.84 2.05 2.75
N THR A 161 21.46 2.76 1.69
CA THR A 161 21.13 4.18 1.69
C THR A 161 19.82 4.49 2.41
N PHE A 162 18.92 3.51 2.49
CA PHE A 162 17.68 3.64 3.23
C PHE A 162 17.80 2.87 4.54
N ASN A 163 17.48 3.51 5.66
CA ASN A 163 17.32 2.83 6.95
C ASN A 163 16.09 1.89 6.98
N PHE A 164 15.61 1.48 5.79
CA PHE A 164 14.44 0.63 5.61
C PHE A 164 14.87 -0.72 5.00
N GLN A 165 14.43 -1.79 5.62
CA GLN A 165 14.60 -3.13 5.06
C GLN A 165 13.34 -3.51 4.28
N LEU A 166 13.39 -3.41 2.95
CA LEU A 166 12.30 -3.87 2.11
C LEU A 166 12.14 -5.39 2.23
N SER A 167 10.96 -5.82 2.63
CA SER A 167 10.62 -7.24 2.83
C SER A 167 9.36 -7.68 2.08
N THR A 168 8.61 -6.72 1.55
CA THR A 168 7.28 -6.96 0.97
C THR A 168 7.21 -6.47 -0.47
N LEU A 169 6.72 -7.33 -1.36
CA LEU A 169 6.43 -7.00 -2.74
C LEU A 169 4.96 -7.31 -3.01
N SER A 170 4.20 -6.30 -3.41
CA SER A 170 2.79 -6.42 -3.79
C SER A 170 2.64 -6.29 -5.32
N MET A 171 1.99 -7.25 -5.93
CA MET A 171 1.78 -7.34 -7.39
C MET A 171 0.32 -7.08 -7.79
N GLY A 172 -0.34 -6.15 -7.09
CA GLY A 172 -1.71 -5.75 -7.37
C GLY A 172 -2.78 -6.59 -6.69
#